data_70e751f87c4d2d764572694437a8f9ec
#
_entry.id   70e751f87c4d2d764572694437a8f9ec
#
_cell.length_a   1.000
_cell.length_b   1.000
_cell.length_c   1.000
_cell.angle_alpha   90.00
_cell.angle_beta   90.00
_cell.angle_gamma   90.00
#
_symmetry.space_group_name_H-M   'P 1'
#
loop_
_entity.id
_entity.type
_entity.pdbx_description
1 polymer ?
#
loop_
_entity_poly.entity_id
_entity_poly.type
_entity_poly.pdbx_seq_one_letter_code
_entity_poly.pdbx_strand_id
1 'polypeptide(L)'
;MKSTIRTFVLAAFAAATILATAHSGSAQIYSSNGSGDHQIGGGGTASVMVLALPYAGTYMIGGQQAFANTGNNPSEEIYCWISTVNGSTTSIPFGPQAWATVSGAITIPLNGSYTATGPTDLWVVCHNYGAAGSVALGTWGNITAMLW
;
A
#
# COMPACT_ATOMS: atom_id res chain seq x y z
N MET A 1 22.47 71.15 32.03
CA MET A 1 21.74 70.60 30.86
C MET A 1 22.37 69.28 30.52
N LYS A 2 21.69 68.17 30.84
CA LYS A 2 22.14 66.79 30.52
C LYS A 2 21.30 66.30 29.37
N SER A 3 21.91 66.08 28.19
CA SER A 3 21.30 65.53 27.02
C SER A 3 21.31 63.97 27.11
N THR A 4 20.17 63.39 27.15
CA THR A 4 20.02 61.94 27.17
C THR A 4 19.81 61.43 25.73
N ILE A 5 20.83 60.80 25.18
CA ILE A 5 20.74 60.12 23.84
C ILE A 5 19.98 58.78 24.03
N ARG A 6 18.82 58.70 23.46
CA ARG A 6 18.07 57.44 23.38
C ARG A 6 18.51 56.66 22.15
N THR A 7 19.20 55.57 22.40
CA THR A 7 19.60 54.60 21.37
C THR A 7 18.37 53.77 20.98
N PHE A 8 17.87 53.93 19.76
CA PHE A 8 16.87 53.04 19.17
C PHE A 8 17.58 51.80 18.64
N VAL A 9 17.28 50.64 19.24
CA VAL A 9 17.68 49.33 18.70
C VAL A 9 16.64 48.94 17.66
N LEU A 10 17.02 49.01 16.39
CA LEU A 10 16.22 48.41 15.30
C LEU A 10 16.43 46.91 15.33
N ALA A 11 15.42 46.18 15.74
CA ALA A 11 15.37 44.74 15.56
C ALA A 11 15.01 44.44 14.11
N ALA A 12 15.97 43.97 13.33
CA ALA A 12 15.73 43.46 11.97
C ALA A 12 15.12 42.08 12.08
N PHE A 13 13.83 41.96 11.82
CA PHE A 13 13.18 40.70 11.60
C PHE A 13 13.61 40.17 10.23
N ALA A 14 14.47 39.17 10.20
CA ALA A 14 14.74 38.37 9.00
C ALA A 14 13.54 37.47 8.76
N ALA A 15 12.67 37.86 7.85
CA ALA A 15 11.62 36.98 7.33
C ALA A 15 12.29 35.90 6.46
N ALA A 16 12.44 34.72 7.00
CA ALA A 16 12.83 33.56 6.23
C ALA A 16 11.66 33.19 5.28
N THR A 17 11.78 33.62 4.04
CA THR A 17 10.88 33.22 2.96
C THR A 17 11.21 31.78 2.65
N ILE A 18 10.42 30.84 3.16
CA ILE A 18 10.46 29.45 2.72
C ILE A 18 9.88 29.46 1.30
N LEU A 19 10.76 29.46 0.29
CA LEU A 19 10.37 29.12 -1.07
C LEU A 19 9.99 27.64 -1.05
N ALA A 20 8.71 27.37 -0.90
CA ALA A 20 8.15 26.08 -1.29
C ALA A 20 8.32 26.00 -2.81
N THR A 21 9.36 25.32 -3.28
CA THR A 21 9.45 24.92 -4.67
C THR A 21 8.29 23.97 -4.90
N ALA A 22 7.19 24.48 -5.46
CA ALA A 22 6.16 23.64 -6.02
C ALA A 22 6.85 22.84 -7.14
N HIS A 23 7.20 21.62 -6.84
CA HIS A 23 7.51 20.66 -7.88
C HIS A 23 6.24 20.55 -8.70
N SER A 24 6.31 21.00 -9.95
CA SER A 24 5.30 20.65 -10.97
C SER A 24 5.43 19.13 -11.17
N GLY A 25 4.81 18.37 -10.26
CA GLY A 25 4.96 16.96 -10.17
C GLY A 25 4.22 16.31 -11.33
N SER A 26 4.97 15.80 -12.29
CA SER A 26 4.46 14.67 -13.05
C SER A 26 4.12 13.57 -12.02
N ALA A 27 2.87 13.09 -12.04
CA ALA A 27 2.45 12.01 -11.17
C ALA A 27 3.44 10.85 -11.31
N GLN A 28 4.09 10.47 -10.22
CA GLN A 28 5.01 9.34 -10.23
C GLN A 28 4.23 8.07 -10.00
N ILE A 29 4.35 7.14 -10.93
CA ILE A 29 3.66 5.86 -10.87
C ILE A 29 4.69 4.78 -10.59
N TYR A 30 4.43 3.99 -9.58
CA TYR A 30 5.18 2.80 -9.21
C TYR A 30 4.32 1.58 -9.47
N SER A 31 4.89 0.50 -9.97
CA SER A 31 4.14 -0.72 -10.25
C SER A 31 4.96 -1.96 -9.94
N SER A 32 4.26 -3.01 -9.54
CA SER A 32 4.79 -4.35 -9.42
C SER A 32 3.81 -5.34 -10.00
N ASN A 33 4.33 -6.38 -10.63
CA ASN A 33 3.53 -7.49 -11.14
C ASN A 33 3.93 -8.75 -10.36
N GLY A 34 2.95 -9.41 -9.80
CA GLY A 34 3.11 -10.75 -9.25
C GLY A 34 2.90 -11.76 -10.37
N SER A 35 3.91 -12.58 -10.63
CA SER A 35 3.79 -13.74 -11.52
C SER A 35 4.27 -14.96 -10.74
N GLY A 36 3.46 -15.97 -10.66
CA GLY A 36 3.81 -17.22 -9.99
C GLY A 36 2.65 -17.81 -9.22
N ASP A 37 2.72 -19.11 -9.08
CA ASP A 37 1.70 -19.88 -8.37
C ASP A 37 1.93 -19.79 -6.87
N HIS A 38 1.20 -18.89 -6.21
CA HIS A 38 1.18 -18.79 -4.75
C HIS A 38 0.06 -19.65 -4.20
N GLN A 39 0.38 -20.82 -3.68
CA GLN A 39 -0.60 -21.69 -3.03
C GLN A 39 -0.88 -21.21 -1.60
N ILE A 40 -2.16 -20.96 -1.31
CA ILE A 40 -2.61 -20.62 0.04
C ILE A 40 -3.56 -21.71 0.50
N GLY A 41 -3.07 -22.58 1.38
CA GLY A 41 -3.89 -23.62 2.00
C GLY A 41 -4.95 -23.04 2.92
N GLY A 42 -6.03 -23.78 3.18
CA GLY A 42 -7.11 -23.38 4.10
C GLY A 42 -6.57 -23.02 5.48
N GLY A 43 -6.95 -21.87 5.98
CA GLY A 43 -6.41 -21.26 7.21
C GLY A 43 -5.03 -20.60 7.03
N GLY A 44 -4.44 -20.62 5.83
CA GLY A 44 -3.12 -20.06 5.55
C GLY A 44 -3.13 -18.60 5.15
N THR A 45 -1.99 -17.94 5.36
CA THR A 45 -1.73 -16.55 4.94
C THR A 45 -0.45 -16.52 4.11
N ALA A 46 -0.44 -15.80 3.00
CA ALA A 46 0.73 -15.60 2.18
C ALA A 46 0.80 -14.17 1.62
N SER A 47 2.03 -13.66 1.48
CA SER A 47 2.29 -12.48 0.66
C SER A 47 2.43 -12.91 -0.79
N VAL A 48 1.61 -12.33 -1.66
CA VAL A 48 1.55 -12.70 -3.08
C VAL A 48 2.24 -11.68 -3.98
N MET A 49 2.50 -10.47 -3.45
CA MET A 49 3.13 -9.38 -4.22
C MET A 49 3.78 -8.36 -3.28
N VAL A 50 4.78 -7.64 -3.79
CA VAL A 50 5.39 -6.50 -3.09
C VAL A 50 5.54 -5.32 -4.05
N LEU A 51 5.30 -4.12 -3.54
CA LEU A 51 5.54 -2.84 -4.22
C LEU A 51 6.40 -1.95 -3.34
N ALA A 52 7.57 -1.55 -3.82
CA ALA A 52 8.42 -0.60 -3.13
C ALA A 52 7.99 0.84 -3.42
N LEU A 53 7.74 1.61 -2.36
CA LEU A 53 7.50 3.04 -2.39
C LEU A 53 8.78 3.76 -1.96
N PRO A 54 9.47 4.51 -2.84
CA PRO A 54 10.79 5.07 -2.52
C PRO A 54 10.75 6.35 -1.70
N TYR A 55 9.61 7.02 -1.59
CA TYR A 55 9.50 8.34 -0.95
C TYR A 55 8.38 8.39 0.08
N ALA A 56 8.49 9.35 1.00
CA ALA A 56 7.35 9.77 1.82
C ALA A 56 6.30 10.47 0.95
N GLY A 57 5.02 10.30 1.29
CA GLY A 57 3.91 10.94 0.59
C GLY A 57 2.64 10.11 0.64
N THR A 58 1.56 10.68 0.11
CA THR A 58 0.27 9.98 0.00
C THR A 58 0.15 9.36 -1.38
N TYR A 59 -0.11 8.07 -1.40
CA TYR A 59 -0.25 7.27 -2.60
C TYR A 59 -1.69 6.81 -2.80
N MET A 60 -2.18 6.98 -4.02
CA MET A 60 -3.38 6.26 -4.48
C MET A 60 -2.94 4.90 -4.97
N ILE A 61 -3.52 3.84 -4.41
CA ILE A 61 -3.15 2.46 -4.72
C ILE A 61 -4.29 1.82 -5.51
N GLY A 62 -3.93 1.21 -6.62
CA GLY A 62 -4.82 0.38 -7.42
C GLY A 62 -4.14 -0.92 -7.78
N GLY A 63 -4.91 -2.01 -7.83
CA GLY A 63 -4.35 -3.30 -8.18
C GLY A 63 -5.39 -4.39 -8.26
N GLN A 64 -4.92 -5.57 -8.56
CA GLN A 64 -5.75 -6.78 -8.57
C GLN A 64 -4.89 -8.02 -8.37
N GLN A 65 -5.51 -9.05 -7.79
CA GLN A 65 -4.93 -10.37 -7.65
C GLN A 65 -5.91 -11.41 -8.15
N ALA A 66 -5.46 -12.26 -9.07
CA ALA A 66 -6.25 -13.38 -9.57
C ALA A 66 -6.00 -14.64 -8.75
N PHE A 67 -7.07 -15.37 -8.49
CA PHE A 67 -7.05 -16.67 -7.83
C PHE A 67 -7.82 -17.71 -8.65
N ALA A 68 -7.38 -18.96 -8.52
CA ALA A 68 -8.12 -20.13 -8.97
C ALA A 68 -8.27 -21.09 -7.79
N ASN A 69 -9.45 -21.67 -7.65
CA ASN A 69 -9.66 -22.77 -6.71
C ASN A 69 -9.13 -24.06 -7.35
N THR A 70 -8.12 -24.65 -6.73
CA THR A 70 -7.52 -25.92 -7.18
C THR A 70 -7.71 -27.05 -6.16
N GLY A 71 -8.41 -26.76 -5.07
CA GLY A 71 -8.71 -27.71 -4.01
C GLY A 71 -9.95 -28.54 -4.31
N ASN A 72 -10.23 -29.46 -3.41
CA ASN A 72 -11.41 -30.34 -3.47
C ASN A 72 -12.71 -29.68 -2.94
N ASN A 73 -12.63 -28.47 -2.43
CA ASN A 73 -13.78 -27.71 -1.95
C ASN A 73 -14.45 -26.96 -3.12
N PRO A 74 -15.78 -26.91 -3.15
CA PRO A 74 -16.51 -26.24 -4.22
C PRO A 74 -16.33 -24.70 -4.19
N SER A 75 -15.93 -24.14 -3.05
CA SER A 75 -15.67 -22.71 -2.91
C SER A 75 -14.71 -22.44 -1.77
N GLU A 76 -13.94 -21.37 -1.91
CA GLU A 76 -13.01 -20.88 -0.90
C GLU A 76 -13.21 -19.40 -0.69
N GLU A 77 -13.06 -18.95 0.56
CA GLU A 77 -13.14 -17.54 0.89
C GLU A 77 -11.73 -16.97 1.00
N ILE A 78 -11.41 -16.02 0.13
CA ILE A 78 -10.12 -15.33 0.11
C ILE A 78 -10.33 -13.88 0.51
N TYR A 79 -9.53 -13.44 1.45
CA TYR A 79 -9.43 -12.05 1.86
C TYR A 79 -8.02 -11.53 1.60
N CYS A 80 -7.90 -10.45 0.84
CA CYS A 80 -6.63 -9.80 0.55
C CYS A 80 -6.61 -8.38 1.11
N TRP A 81 -5.44 -7.96 1.57
CA TRP A 81 -5.20 -6.60 2.06
C TRP A 81 -3.77 -6.17 1.77
N ILE A 82 -3.51 -4.88 1.97
CA ILE A 82 -2.16 -4.33 1.94
C ILE A 82 -1.60 -4.25 3.36
N SER A 83 -0.35 -4.66 3.51
CA SER A 83 0.42 -4.55 4.76
C SER A 83 1.80 -3.97 4.50
N THR A 84 2.38 -3.31 5.49
CA THR A 84 3.80 -2.90 5.48
C THR A 84 4.73 -3.99 5.99
N VAL A 85 4.18 -5.12 6.41
CA VAL A 85 4.94 -6.27 6.94
C VAL A 85 4.60 -7.51 6.13
N ASN A 86 5.64 -8.18 5.64
CA ASN A 86 5.49 -9.43 4.89
C ASN A 86 4.76 -10.51 5.71
N GLY A 87 3.72 -11.10 5.13
CA GLY A 87 2.94 -12.16 5.76
C GLY A 87 2.10 -11.74 6.97
N SER A 88 2.01 -10.44 7.27
CA SER A 88 1.27 -9.94 8.43
C SER A 88 -0.24 -10.11 8.23
N THR A 89 -0.91 -10.51 9.30
CA THR A 89 -2.39 -10.53 9.37
C THR A 89 -3.00 -9.16 9.61
N THR A 90 -2.18 -8.12 9.75
CA THR A 90 -2.62 -6.74 9.99
C THR A 90 -2.55 -5.92 8.72
N SER A 91 -3.69 -5.37 8.28
CA SER A 91 -3.76 -4.42 7.17
C SER A 91 -3.26 -3.03 7.61
N ILE A 92 -2.78 -2.25 6.63
CA ILE A 92 -2.56 -0.82 6.85
C ILE A 92 -3.90 -0.11 7.06
N PRO A 93 -3.95 0.92 7.93
CA PRO A 93 -5.16 1.72 8.11
C PRO A 93 -5.62 2.33 6.79
N PHE A 94 -6.90 2.20 6.48
CA PHE A 94 -7.52 2.72 5.24
C PHE A 94 -6.89 2.21 3.93
N GLY A 95 -6.06 1.17 4.03
CA GLY A 95 -5.46 0.54 2.86
C GLY A 95 -6.46 -0.33 2.10
N PRO A 96 -6.12 -0.71 0.87
CA PRO A 96 -6.92 -1.62 0.06
C PRO A 96 -7.18 -2.95 0.77
N GLN A 97 -8.43 -3.37 0.75
CA GLN A 97 -8.88 -4.67 1.27
C GLN A 97 -9.98 -5.20 0.36
N ALA A 98 -10.00 -6.48 0.13
CA ALA A 98 -11.04 -7.12 -0.64
C ALA A 98 -11.28 -8.56 -0.19
N TRP A 99 -12.53 -8.96 -0.30
CA TRP A 99 -13.02 -10.28 0.05
C TRP A 99 -13.72 -10.90 -1.17
N ALA A 100 -13.48 -12.18 -1.42
CA ALA A 100 -14.16 -12.89 -2.49
C ALA A 100 -14.32 -14.38 -2.18
N THR A 101 -15.39 -14.97 -2.72
CA THR A 101 -15.58 -16.40 -2.75
C THR A 101 -15.07 -16.94 -4.09
N VAL A 102 -14.10 -17.84 -4.03
CA VAL A 102 -13.45 -18.42 -5.21
C VAL A 102 -14.04 -19.80 -5.47
N SER A 103 -14.97 -19.89 -6.43
CA SER A 103 -15.57 -21.16 -6.87
C SER A 103 -15.04 -21.64 -8.23
N GLY A 104 -14.05 -20.99 -8.77
CA GLY A 104 -13.39 -21.23 -10.04
C GLY A 104 -12.21 -20.27 -10.14
N ALA A 105 -12.12 -19.48 -11.21
CA ALA A 105 -11.17 -18.39 -11.33
C ALA A 105 -11.84 -17.04 -11.06
N ILE A 106 -11.20 -16.18 -10.26
CA ILE A 106 -11.70 -14.84 -9.94
C ILE A 106 -10.55 -13.86 -9.84
N THR A 107 -10.83 -12.60 -10.10
CA THR A 107 -9.91 -11.49 -9.87
C THR A 107 -10.45 -10.61 -8.74
N ILE A 108 -9.63 -10.39 -7.72
CA ILE A 108 -9.95 -9.56 -6.55
C ILE A 108 -9.33 -8.18 -6.76
N PRO A 109 -10.12 -7.11 -6.90
CA PRO A 109 -9.60 -5.75 -7.00
C PRO A 109 -9.15 -5.23 -5.63
N LEU A 110 -8.06 -4.45 -5.62
CA LEU A 110 -7.50 -3.79 -4.45
C LEU A 110 -7.35 -2.30 -4.75
N ASN A 111 -8.18 -1.45 -4.14
CA ASN A 111 -8.14 -0.01 -4.36
C ASN A 111 -8.22 0.74 -3.03
N GLY A 112 -7.37 1.75 -2.87
CA GLY A 112 -7.34 2.56 -1.65
C GLY A 112 -6.23 3.59 -1.66
N SER A 113 -5.82 4.04 -0.48
CA SER A 113 -4.72 4.98 -0.33
C SER A 113 -3.84 4.61 0.86
N TYR A 114 -2.61 5.09 0.82
CA TYR A 114 -1.64 4.92 1.90
C TYR A 114 -0.72 6.14 1.99
N THR A 115 -0.46 6.61 3.21
CA THR A 115 0.52 7.68 3.45
C THR A 115 1.78 7.08 4.04
N ALA A 116 2.85 7.09 3.24
CA ALA A 116 4.18 6.65 3.65
C ALA A 116 4.93 7.81 4.33
N THR A 117 5.63 7.53 5.42
CA THR A 117 6.49 8.50 6.12
C THR A 117 7.94 8.46 5.62
N GLY A 118 8.27 7.54 4.75
CA GLY A 118 9.58 7.31 4.13
C GLY A 118 9.53 6.13 3.19
N PRO A 119 10.67 5.66 2.68
CA PRO A 119 10.74 4.45 1.86
C PRO A 119 10.06 3.27 2.56
N THR A 120 9.17 2.59 1.88
CA THR A 120 8.31 1.56 2.48
C THR A 120 7.95 0.51 1.44
N ASP A 121 8.03 -0.76 1.81
CA ASP A 121 7.47 -1.86 1.03
C ASP A 121 6.01 -2.08 1.39
N LEU A 122 5.15 -2.15 0.38
CA LEU A 122 3.76 -2.58 0.51
C LEU A 122 3.61 -4.01 0.01
N TRP A 123 3.13 -4.87 0.87
CA TRP A 123 2.88 -6.28 0.60
C TRP A 123 1.39 -6.52 0.37
N VAL A 124 1.03 -7.13 -0.76
CA VAL A 124 -0.29 -7.71 -0.93
C VAL A 124 -0.27 -9.05 -0.19
N VAL A 125 -1.05 -9.12 0.87
CA VAL A 125 -1.18 -10.31 1.71
C VAL A 125 -2.58 -10.86 1.55
N CYS A 126 -2.69 -12.16 1.36
CA CYS A 126 -3.98 -12.83 1.23
C CYS A 126 -4.08 -13.99 2.23
N HIS A 127 -5.28 -14.20 2.73
CA HIS A 127 -5.63 -15.29 3.65
C HIS A 127 -6.76 -16.12 3.05
N ASN A 128 -6.60 -17.43 3.09
CA ASN A 128 -7.63 -18.38 2.69
C ASN A 128 -8.40 -18.86 3.92
N TYR A 129 -9.67 -18.48 4.02
CA TYR A 129 -10.60 -18.93 5.09
C TYR A 129 -11.25 -20.28 4.79
N GLY A 130 -10.91 -20.92 3.68
CA GLY A 130 -11.40 -22.24 3.33
C GLY A 130 -11.03 -23.31 4.35
N ALA A 131 -11.72 -24.43 4.31
CA ALA A 131 -11.49 -25.56 5.21
C ALA A 131 -10.10 -26.18 5.02
N ALA A 132 -9.63 -26.91 6.02
CA ALA A 132 -8.38 -27.66 5.92
C ALA A 132 -8.41 -28.59 4.69
N GLY A 133 -7.35 -28.52 3.87
CA GLY A 133 -7.23 -29.24 2.59
C GLY A 133 -7.73 -28.49 1.37
N SER A 134 -8.32 -27.29 1.56
CA SER A 134 -8.58 -26.39 0.45
C SER A 134 -7.29 -25.70 -0.01
N VAL A 135 -7.21 -25.34 -1.28
CA VAL A 135 -6.04 -24.62 -1.84
C VAL A 135 -6.52 -23.57 -2.82
N ALA A 136 -6.28 -22.31 -2.48
CA ALA A 136 -6.40 -21.21 -3.43
C ALA A 136 -5.05 -20.94 -4.09
N LEU A 137 -5.04 -20.91 -5.41
CA LEU A 137 -3.86 -20.65 -6.22
C LEU A 137 -3.91 -19.21 -6.73
N GLY A 138 -3.04 -18.34 -6.18
CA GLY A 138 -2.80 -17.02 -6.74
C GLY A 138 -1.97 -17.16 -8.01
N THR A 139 -2.50 -16.76 -9.15
CA THR A 139 -1.87 -17.00 -10.46
C THR A 139 -1.14 -15.79 -11.01
N TRP A 140 -1.76 -14.64 -10.97
CA TRP A 140 -1.16 -13.38 -11.42
C TRP A 140 -1.79 -12.20 -10.69
N GLY A 141 -1.08 -11.10 -10.65
CA GLY A 141 -1.59 -9.86 -10.08
C GLY A 141 -0.77 -8.67 -10.51
N ASN A 142 -1.30 -7.50 -10.28
CA ASN A 142 -0.57 -6.26 -10.36
C ASN A 142 -0.96 -5.33 -9.21
N ILE A 143 -0.02 -4.47 -8.83
CA ILE A 143 -0.26 -3.37 -7.90
C ILE A 143 0.44 -2.14 -8.44
N THR A 144 -0.24 -1.03 -8.40
CA THR A 144 0.27 0.28 -8.79
C THR A 144 0.04 1.28 -7.68
N ALA A 145 0.95 2.22 -7.52
CA ALA A 145 0.78 3.34 -6.62
C ALA A 145 1.17 4.63 -7.35
N MET A 146 0.31 5.62 -7.27
CA MET A 146 0.53 6.95 -7.81
C MET A 146 0.72 7.91 -6.65
N LEU A 147 1.90 8.57 -6.60
CA LEU A 147 2.18 9.61 -5.63
C LEU A 147 1.35 10.85 -5.97
N TRP A 148 0.63 11.33 -4.96
CA TRP A 148 -0.25 12.50 -5.05
C TRP A 148 0.48 13.75 -4.59
#